data_d96a752211425ef457680ab3c5bbe1cd
#
_entry.id   d96a752211425ef457680ab3c5bbe1cd
#
_cell.length_a   1.000
_cell.length_b   1.000
_cell.length_c   1.000
_cell.angle_alpha   90.00
_cell.angle_beta   90.00
_cell.angle_gamma   90.00
#
_symmetry.space_group_name_H-M   'P 1'
#
loop_
_entity.id
_entity.type
_entity.pdbx_description
1 polymer ?
#
loop_
_entity_poly.entity_id
_entity_poly.type
_entity_poly.pdbx_seq_one_letter_code
_entity_poly.pdbx_strand_id
1 'polypeptide(L)'
;IVDHAGFASEVLSQMQYDEDVSRQHIRQATASDMPSEWNLPSQTTYNGTSATEISGNFSGQLITCPDNCISGLVSMIDSSQSEILLSLQYLDLDWNYGWGENPVTSALRSAAERGVAIRLIINGAYLDEDIQNAVDTFNEQWNGSEGYDVSAIIMSNDGTVSKLHNKGVIIDQQSVLVSSINWGSSALTRNREMG
;
A
#
# COMPACT_ATOMS: atom_id res chain seq x y z
N ILE A 1 3.38 16.06 -3.76
CA ILE A 1 2.68 16.70 -4.90
C ILE A 1 3.56 16.46 -6.12
N VAL A 2 2.95 15.94 -7.18
CA VAL A 2 3.62 15.74 -8.48
C VAL A 2 3.07 16.79 -9.44
N ASP A 3 3.94 17.65 -9.95
CA ASP A 3 3.58 18.64 -10.95
C ASP A 3 3.93 18.10 -12.35
N HIS A 4 3.00 17.38 -12.95
CA HIS A 4 3.17 16.78 -14.26
C HIS A 4 1.82 16.67 -14.98
N ALA A 5 1.64 17.41 -16.10
CA ALA A 5 0.37 17.53 -16.79
C ALA A 5 -0.20 16.18 -17.29
N GLY A 6 0.65 15.28 -17.80
CA GLY A 6 0.23 13.95 -18.27
C GLY A 6 -0.31 13.10 -17.12
N PHE A 7 0.38 13.07 -15.99
CA PHE A 7 -0.06 12.34 -14.80
C PHE A 7 -1.37 12.91 -14.23
N ALA A 8 -1.48 14.24 -14.15
CA ALA A 8 -2.72 14.90 -13.72
C ALA A 8 -3.90 14.55 -14.66
N SER A 9 -3.66 14.44 -15.96
CA SER A 9 -4.69 14.04 -16.93
C SER A 9 -5.14 12.59 -16.73
N GLU A 10 -4.25 11.67 -16.42
CA GLU A 10 -4.62 10.27 -16.11
C GLU A 10 -5.47 10.18 -14.84
N VAL A 11 -5.06 10.87 -13.77
CA VAL A 11 -5.84 10.93 -12.52
C VAL A 11 -7.21 11.53 -12.77
N LEU A 12 -7.29 12.63 -13.54
CA LEU A 12 -8.57 13.26 -13.89
C LEU A 12 -9.48 12.30 -14.66
N SER A 13 -8.93 11.56 -15.64
CA SER A 13 -9.71 10.58 -16.41
C SER A 13 -10.27 9.48 -15.50
N GLN A 14 -9.48 9.01 -14.52
CA GLN A 14 -9.95 8.03 -13.55
C GLN A 14 -11.05 8.62 -12.64
N MET A 15 -10.89 9.85 -12.16
CA MET A 15 -11.91 10.51 -11.34
C MET A 15 -13.22 10.70 -12.12
N GLN A 16 -13.14 11.11 -13.39
CA GLN A 16 -14.32 11.26 -14.26
C GLN A 16 -15.02 9.92 -14.51
N TYR A 17 -14.26 8.85 -14.68
CA TYR A 17 -14.83 7.50 -14.77
C TYR A 17 -15.55 7.09 -13.47
N ASP A 18 -14.98 7.41 -12.34
CA ASP A 18 -15.57 7.09 -11.03
C ASP A 18 -16.80 7.97 -10.71
N GLU A 19 -16.85 9.20 -11.23
CA GLU A 19 -17.99 10.14 -11.10
C GLU A 19 -19.18 9.83 -12.01
N ASP A 20 -19.06 8.88 -12.92
CA ASP A 20 -20.14 8.57 -13.86
C ASP A 20 -21.38 8.05 -13.14
N VAL A 21 -22.35 8.95 -12.91
CA VAL A 21 -23.62 8.68 -12.22
C VAL A 21 -24.54 7.73 -13.01
N SER A 22 -24.24 7.43 -14.27
CA SER A 22 -24.97 6.42 -15.03
C SER A 22 -24.70 5.01 -14.49
N ARG A 23 -23.63 4.84 -13.75
CA ARG A 23 -23.29 3.61 -13.03
C ARG A 23 -24.22 3.49 -11.81
N GLN A 24 -24.98 2.42 -11.71
CA GLN A 24 -26.07 2.25 -10.75
C GLN A 24 -25.67 2.33 -9.25
N HIS A 25 -24.38 2.23 -8.94
CA HIS A 25 -23.86 2.29 -7.57
C HIS A 25 -23.42 3.69 -7.13
N ILE A 26 -23.51 4.69 -8.02
CA ILE A 26 -23.16 6.09 -7.73
C ILE A 26 -24.43 6.93 -7.77
N ARG A 27 -24.61 7.77 -6.78
CA ARG A 27 -25.68 8.77 -6.72
C ARG A 27 -25.14 10.12 -6.28
N GLN A 28 -25.83 11.17 -6.65
CA GLN A 28 -25.53 12.50 -6.14
C GLN A 28 -25.80 12.58 -4.65
N ALA A 29 -24.89 13.16 -3.88
CA ALA A 29 -25.08 13.43 -2.46
C ALA A 29 -26.18 14.48 -2.24
N THR A 30 -26.93 14.32 -1.18
CA THR A 30 -27.98 15.25 -0.75
C THR A 30 -27.63 15.86 0.60
N ALA A 31 -28.36 16.89 1.02
CA ALA A 31 -28.16 17.51 2.33
C ALA A 31 -28.34 16.53 3.51
N SER A 32 -29.13 15.47 3.34
CA SER A 32 -29.34 14.44 4.36
C SER A 32 -28.14 13.48 4.53
N ASP A 33 -27.20 13.48 3.58
CA ASP A 33 -25.98 12.68 3.69
C ASP A 33 -24.88 13.40 4.48
N MET A 34 -25.07 14.68 4.77
CA MET A 34 -24.12 15.50 5.52
C MET A 34 -24.40 15.41 7.02
N PRO A 35 -23.36 15.30 7.86
CA PRO A 35 -23.56 15.36 9.31
C PRO A 35 -24.08 16.74 9.72
N SER A 36 -24.98 16.76 10.70
CA SER A 36 -25.56 18.00 11.23
C SER A 36 -24.54 18.91 11.92
N GLU A 37 -23.47 18.32 12.43
CA GLU A 37 -22.36 19.02 13.07
C GLU A 37 -21.02 18.40 12.70
N TRP A 38 -20.03 19.22 12.46
CA TRP A 38 -18.62 18.82 12.22
C TRP A 38 -17.82 19.03 13.50
N ASN A 39 -17.60 17.98 14.25
CA ASN A 39 -16.65 18.00 15.36
C ASN A 39 -15.26 17.68 14.84
N LEU A 40 -14.47 18.71 14.57
CA LEU A 40 -13.05 18.53 14.27
C LEU A 40 -12.33 18.18 15.57
N PRO A 41 -11.52 17.09 15.58
CA PRO A 41 -10.68 16.80 16.73
C PRO A 41 -9.69 17.96 16.96
N SER A 42 -9.37 18.22 18.22
CA SER A 42 -8.33 19.21 18.56
C SER A 42 -7.02 18.83 17.87
N GLN A 43 -6.43 19.75 17.13
CA GLN A 43 -5.14 19.53 16.51
C GLN A 43 -4.07 19.38 17.58
N THR A 44 -3.42 18.23 17.63
CA THR A 44 -2.15 18.08 18.36
C THR A 44 -1.03 18.61 17.48
N THR A 45 -0.18 19.47 18.04
CA THR A 45 1.00 19.97 17.33
C THR A 45 1.99 18.82 17.19
N TYR A 46 2.22 18.33 15.98
CA TYR A 46 3.23 17.34 15.68
C TYR A 46 4.46 18.02 15.07
N ASN A 47 5.62 17.87 15.72
CA ASN A 47 6.90 18.31 15.19
C ASN A 47 7.48 17.24 14.27
N GLY A 48 6.96 17.16 13.07
CA GLY A 48 7.43 16.23 12.03
C GLY A 48 8.59 16.78 11.22
N THR A 49 9.05 16.00 10.26
CA THR A 49 10.04 16.42 9.26
C THR A 49 9.44 17.48 8.33
N SER A 50 10.24 18.47 7.95
CA SER A 50 9.85 19.45 6.94
C SER A 50 9.66 18.78 5.58
N ALA A 51 8.73 19.30 4.78
CA ALA A 51 8.61 18.87 3.39
C ALA A 51 9.90 19.20 2.62
N THR A 52 10.35 18.26 1.80
CA THR A 52 11.49 18.45 0.92
C THR A 52 10.99 18.47 -0.52
N GLU A 53 11.41 19.51 -1.25
CA GLU A 53 11.14 19.62 -2.68
C GLU A 53 12.27 18.95 -3.46
N ILE A 54 11.91 18.06 -4.38
CA ILE A 54 12.84 17.36 -5.28
C ILE A 54 12.37 17.65 -6.70
N SER A 55 13.29 18.16 -7.52
CA SER A 55 13.05 18.43 -8.94
C SER A 55 13.95 17.57 -9.79
N GLY A 56 13.42 16.98 -10.85
CA GLY A 56 14.19 16.11 -11.77
C GLY A 56 13.32 15.50 -12.84
N ASN A 57 13.94 14.74 -13.72
CA ASN A 57 13.22 13.92 -14.68
C ASN A 57 12.88 12.58 -14.04
N PHE A 58 11.60 12.23 -14.01
CA PHE A 58 11.12 10.94 -13.55
C PHE A 58 10.01 10.44 -14.47
N SER A 59 9.80 9.13 -14.47
CA SER A 59 8.62 8.50 -15.08
C SER A 59 7.68 8.06 -13.98
N GLY A 60 6.39 8.13 -14.21
CA GLY A 60 5.37 7.66 -13.28
C GLY A 60 4.31 6.84 -13.98
N GLN A 61 3.69 5.93 -13.24
CA GLN A 61 2.57 5.13 -13.67
C GLN A 61 1.47 5.20 -12.62
N LEU A 62 0.25 5.46 -13.03
CA LEU A 62 -0.91 5.36 -12.17
C LEU A 62 -1.35 3.90 -12.07
N ILE A 63 -1.49 3.40 -10.85
CA ILE A 63 -2.14 2.12 -10.59
C ILE A 63 -3.45 2.34 -9.84
N THR A 64 -4.49 1.62 -10.23
CA THR A 64 -5.83 1.72 -9.65
C THR A 64 -6.39 0.34 -9.36
N CYS A 65 -6.99 0.16 -8.20
CA CYS A 65 -7.72 -1.07 -7.87
C CYS A 65 -9.22 -0.90 -8.18
N PRO A 66 -9.89 -1.95 -8.58
CA PRO A 66 -9.37 -3.29 -8.87
C PRO A 66 -8.80 -3.46 -10.29
N ASP A 67 -8.65 -2.37 -11.06
CA ASP A 67 -8.45 -2.42 -12.52
C ASP A 67 -7.07 -3.00 -12.90
N ASN A 68 -5.97 -2.42 -12.38
CA ASN A 68 -4.61 -2.80 -12.76
C ASN A 68 -3.62 -2.91 -11.58
N CYS A 69 -4.08 -2.73 -10.33
CA CYS A 69 -3.16 -2.63 -9.19
C CYS A 69 -2.39 -3.92 -8.93
N ILE A 70 -3.02 -5.09 -9.05
CA ILE A 70 -2.32 -6.37 -8.85
C ILE A 70 -1.18 -6.51 -9.85
N SER A 71 -1.46 -6.32 -11.15
CA SER A 71 -0.43 -6.42 -12.19
C SER A 71 0.66 -5.36 -12.03
N GLY A 72 0.29 -4.14 -11.62
CA GLY A 72 1.24 -3.06 -11.37
C GLY A 72 2.17 -3.35 -10.18
N LEU A 73 1.62 -3.82 -9.06
CA LEU A 73 2.39 -4.22 -7.87
C LEU A 73 3.32 -5.40 -8.17
N VAL A 74 2.79 -6.46 -8.81
CA VAL A 74 3.58 -7.63 -9.20
C VAL A 74 4.72 -7.24 -10.14
N SER A 75 4.44 -6.44 -11.18
CA SER A 75 5.47 -5.96 -12.12
C SER A 75 6.55 -5.14 -11.42
N MET A 76 6.18 -4.28 -10.46
CA MET A 76 7.12 -3.50 -9.67
C MET A 76 8.03 -4.40 -8.81
N ILE A 77 7.46 -5.39 -8.13
CA ILE A 77 8.20 -6.35 -7.31
C ILE A 77 9.11 -7.23 -8.19
N ASP A 78 8.62 -7.70 -9.32
CA ASP A 78 9.37 -8.55 -10.25
C ASP A 78 10.57 -7.81 -10.87
N SER A 79 10.50 -6.48 -10.98
CA SER A 79 11.61 -5.66 -11.48
C SER A 79 12.79 -5.53 -10.50
N SER A 80 12.58 -5.87 -9.21
CA SER A 80 13.61 -5.73 -8.16
C SER A 80 14.84 -6.60 -8.41
N GLN A 81 16.00 -6.03 -8.13
CA GLN A 81 17.30 -6.68 -8.31
C GLN A 81 18.08 -6.86 -7.01
N SER A 82 17.88 -5.99 -6.03
CA SER A 82 18.69 -5.97 -4.81
C SER A 82 17.88 -5.81 -3.53
N GLU A 83 16.90 -4.91 -3.51
CA GLU A 83 16.23 -4.53 -2.25
C GLU A 83 14.77 -4.14 -2.47
N ILE A 84 13.91 -4.57 -1.54
CA ILE A 84 12.51 -4.11 -1.41
C ILE A 84 12.29 -3.64 0.02
N LEU A 85 11.93 -2.38 0.19
CA LEU A 85 11.52 -1.81 1.48
C LEU A 85 10.01 -1.56 1.48
N LEU A 86 9.32 -2.10 2.48
CA LEU A 86 7.87 -2.07 2.60
C LEU A 86 7.45 -1.36 3.90
N SER A 87 6.52 -0.42 3.77
CA SER A 87 5.85 0.21 4.91
C SER A 87 4.36 0.05 4.72
N LEU A 88 3.75 -0.91 5.43
CA LEU A 88 2.38 -1.35 5.18
C LEU A 88 1.50 -1.29 6.44
N GLN A 89 0.23 -0.97 6.25
CA GLN A 89 -0.76 -1.11 7.31
C GLN A 89 -1.22 -2.56 7.46
N TYR A 90 -1.49 -3.23 6.35
CA TYR A 90 -1.95 -4.63 6.28
C TYR A 90 -1.24 -5.38 5.16
N LEU A 91 -1.01 -6.66 5.37
CA LEU A 91 -0.53 -7.61 4.39
C LEU A 91 -1.21 -8.97 4.65
N ASP A 92 -2.10 -9.38 3.77
CA ASP A 92 -2.67 -10.73 3.80
C ASP A 92 -1.75 -11.65 2.98
N LEU A 93 -1.26 -12.72 3.59
CA LEU A 93 -0.44 -13.71 2.88
C LEU A 93 -1.28 -14.50 1.88
N ASP A 94 -2.47 -14.89 2.30
CA ASP A 94 -3.43 -15.67 1.52
C ASP A 94 -4.72 -14.90 1.32
N TRP A 95 -5.36 -15.15 0.20
CA TRP A 95 -6.74 -14.73 0.02
C TRP A 95 -7.67 -15.71 0.70
N ASN A 96 -8.19 -15.33 1.85
CA ASN A 96 -9.14 -16.10 2.64
C ASN A 96 -10.26 -16.71 1.78
N TYR A 97 -10.80 -17.87 2.18
CA TYR A 97 -11.88 -18.63 1.53
C TYR A 97 -11.49 -19.49 0.32
N GLY A 98 -10.26 -19.99 0.24
CA GLY A 98 -9.85 -20.93 -0.81
C GLY A 98 -9.57 -20.29 -2.18
N TRP A 99 -9.33 -18.99 -2.22
CA TRP A 99 -8.98 -18.25 -3.44
C TRP A 99 -7.49 -18.31 -3.78
N GLY A 100 -6.70 -19.01 -2.93
CA GLY A 100 -5.27 -19.20 -3.12
C GLY A 100 -4.40 -18.10 -2.51
N GLU A 101 -3.11 -18.19 -2.77
CA GLU A 101 -2.11 -17.26 -2.31
C GLU A 101 -2.33 -15.84 -2.90
N ASN A 102 -2.07 -14.82 -2.13
CA ASN A 102 -2.09 -13.44 -2.61
C ASN A 102 -1.00 -13.25 -3.69
N PRO A 103 -1.34 -12.86 -4.94
CA PRO A 103 -0.35 -12.73 -6.02
C PRO A 103 0.80 -11.78 -5.70
N VAL A 104 0.55 -10.77 -4.87
CA VAL A 104 1.58 -9.80 -4.45
C VAL A 104 2.55 -10.46 -3.46
N THR A 105 2.04 -11.30 -2.56
CA THR A 105 2.86 -12.11 -1.64
C THR A 105 3.67 -13.16 -2.39
N SER A 106 3.08 -13.82 -3.38
CA SER A 106 3.82 -14.75 -4.27
C SER A 106 4.97 -14.05 -5.00
N ALA A 107 4.75 -12.82 -5.47
CA ALA A 107 5.80 -12.03 -6.11
C ALA A 107 6.93 -11.66 -5.13
N LEU A 108 6.59 -11.29 -3.87
CA LEU A 108 7.60 -11.05 -2.83
C LEU A 108 8.42 -12.30 -2.53
N ARG A 109 7.77 -13.45 -2.41
CA ARG A 109 8.48 -14.71 -2.21
C ARG A 109 9.43 -15.01 -3.38
N SER A 110 8.94 -14.86 -4.61
CA SER A 110 9.79 -15.03 -5.80
C SER A 110 10.96 -14.04 -5.85
N ALA A 111 10.78 -12.81 -5.36
CA ALA A 111 11.88 -11.85 -5.22
C ALA A 111 12.92 -12.32 -4.18
N ALA A 112 12.47 -12.82 -3.02
CA ALA A 112 13.35 -13.38 -2.01
C ALA A 112 14.12 -14.61 -2.53
N GLU A 113 13.48 -15.49 -3.30
CA GLU A 113 14.13 -16.64 -3.97
C GLU A 113 15.20 -16.21 -4.98
N ARG A 114 15.04 -15.04 -5.61
CA ARG A 114 16.08 -14.45 -6.48
C ARG A 114 17.24 -13.82 -5.70
N GLY A 115 17.17 -13.77 -4.37
CA GLY A 115 18.18 -13.15 -3.51
C GLY A 115 17.97 -11.67 -3.25
N VAL A 116 16.79 -11.12 -3.54
CA VAL A 116 16.44 -9.74 -3.21
C VAL A 116 16.20 -9.61 -1.70
N ALA A 117 16.86 -8.65 -1.07
CA ALA A 117 16.66 -8.36 0.34
C ALA A 117 15.29 -7.69 0.56
N ILE A 118 14.47 -8.20 1.50
CA ILE A 118 13.14 -7.63 1.76
C ILE A 118 13.02 -7.19 3.21
N ARG A 119 12.61 -5.95 3.43
CA ARG A 119 12.39 -5.38 4.77
C ARG A 119 10.97 -4.83 4.87
N LEU A 120 10.21 -5.37 5.82
CA LEU A 120 8.82 -4.97 6.08
C LEU A 120 8.72 -4.29 7.44
N ILE A 121 8.15 -3.09 7.47
CA ILE A 121 7.56 -2.52 8.69
C ILE A 121 6.04 -2.54 8.55
N ILE A 122 5.36 -3.16 9.50
CA ILE A 122 3.92 -3.33 9.48
C ILE A 122 3.27 -2.72 10.73
N ASN A 123 2.04 -2.26 10.59
CA ASN A 123 1.29 -1.63 11.67
C ASN A 123 0.96 -2.62 12.80
N GLY A 124 1.20 -2.22 14.04
CA GLY A 124 0.85 -2.97 15.24
C GLY A 124 -0.30 -2.38 16.07
N ALA A 125 -0.92 -1.28 15.59
CA ALA A 125 -2.01 -0.64 16.35
C ALA A 125 -3.27 -1.52 16.46
N TYR A 126 -3.48 -2.40 15.49
CA TYR A 126 -4.58 -3.37 15.44
C TYR A 126 -3.99 -4.75 15.14
N LEU A 127 -3.08 -5.19 16.02
CA LEU A 127 -2.43 -6.49 15.88
C LEU A 127 -3.50 -7.59 15.89
N ASP A 128 -3.63 -8.28 14.79
CA ASP A 128 -4.49 -9.43 14.59
C ASP A 128 -3.68 -10.65 14.12
N GLU A 129 -4.36 -11.77 13.92
CA GLU A 129 -3.73 -13.02 13.52
C GLU A 129 -3.06 -12.93 12.15
N ASP A 130 -3.64 -12.16 11.21
CA ASP A 130 -3.10 -12.02 9.85
C ASP A 130 -1.79 -11.24 9.84
N ILE A 131 -1.70 -10.15 10.63
CA ILE A 131 -0.46 -9.37 10.81
C ILE A 131 0.62 -10.23 11.46
N GLN A 132 0.27 -10.98 12.51
CA GLN A 132 1.23 -11.85 13.19
C GLN A 132 1.74 -12.95 12.26
N ASN A 133 0.84 -13.61 11.52
CA ASN A 133 1.20 -14.62 10.53
C ASN A 133 2.14 -14.07 9.44
N ALA A 134 1.90 -12.84 8.98
CA ALA A 134 2.78 -12.21 8.00
C ALA A 134 4.20 -12.03 8.56
N VAL A 135 4.33 -11.51 9.79
CA VAL A 135 5.63 -11.31 10.45
C VAL A 135 6.35 -12.63 10.73
N ASP A 136 5.63 -13.63 11.21
CA ASP A 136 6.19 -14.96 11.51
C ASP A 136 6.65 -15.65 10.21
N THR A 137 5.87 -15.53 9.13
CA THR A 137 6.26 -16.07 7.82
C THR A 137 7.55 -15.43 7.31
N PHE A 138 7.69 -14.11 7.39
CA PHE A 138 8.92 -13.44 6.98
C PHE A 138 10.13 -13.85 7.83
N ASN A 139 9.97 -13.84 9.16
CA ASN A 139 11.11 -14.02 10.06
C ASN A 139 11.46 -15.48 10.31
N GLU A 140 10.46 -16.36 10.49
CA GLU A 140 10.71 -17.74 10.90
C GLU A 140 10.75 -18.70 9.70
N GLN A 141 9.85 -18.52 8.73
CA GLN A 141 9.79 -19.38 7.57
C GLN A 141 10.81 -18.94 6.50
N TRP A 142 10.64 -17.75 5.94
CA TRP A 142 11.45 -17.30 4.80
C TRP A 142 12.90 -17.01 5.21
N ASN A 143 13.12 -16.29 6.30
CA ASN A 143 14.49 -16.04 6.79
C ASN A 143 15.05 -17.27 7.53
N GLY A 144 14.35 -17.73 8.57
CA GLY A 144 14.84 -18.78 9.46
C GLY A 144 14.97 -20.15 8.79
N SER A 145 13.91 -20.64 8.14
CA SER A 145 13.87 -22.00 7.60
C SER A 145 14.37 -22.09 6.14
N GLU A 146 14.03 -21.11 5.30
CA GLU A 146 14.38 -21.11 3.87
C GLU A 146 15.68 -20.32 3.59
N GLY A 147 16.14 -19.50 4.55
CA GLY A 147 17.42 -18.80 4.48
C GLY A 147 17.44 -17.57 3.57
N TYR A 148 16.28 -17.00 3.25
CA TYR A 148 16.19 -15.77 2.45
C TYR A 148 16.56 -14.54 3.28
N ASP A 149 17.12 -13.50 2.63
CA ASP A 149 17.45 -12.23 3.28
C ASP A 149 16.19 -11.35 3.43
N VAL A 150 15.29 -11.77 4.31
CA VAL A 150 14.04 -11.05 4.58
C VAL A 150 13.87 -10.77 6.06
N SER A 151 13.17 -9.71 6.41
CA SER A 151 12.77 -9.45 7.80
C SER A 151 11.54 -8.58 7.89
N ALA A 152 10.75 -8.77 8.94
CA ALA A 152 9.58 -7.98 9.26
C ALA A 152 9.64 -7.50 10.71
N ILE A 153 9.19 -6.27 10.93
CA ILE A 153 9.03 -5.69 12.27
C ILE A 153 7.63 -5.10 12.43
N ILE A 154 7.09 -5.22 13.64
CA ILE A 154 5.81 -4.61 14.01
C ILE A 154 6.10 -3.24 14.62
N MET A 155 5.49 -2.19 14.06
CA MET A 155 5.56 -0.87 14.65
C MET A 155 4.56 -0.75 15.80
N SER A 156 5.05 -0.64 17.02
CA SER A 156 4.23 -0.39 18.21
C SER A 156 3.90 1.09 18.35
N ASN A 157 2.77 1.39 18.99
CA ASN A 157 2.44 2.74 19.41
C ASN A 157 3.41 3.18 20.53
N ASP A 158 4.17 4.25 20.26
CA ASP A 158 5.13 4.84 21.23
C ASP A 158 4.58 6.09 21.93
N GLY A 159 3.29 6.40 21.71
CA GLY A 159 2.63 7.60 22.23
C GLY A 159 2.76 8.82 21.32
N THR A 160 3.65 8.79 20.32
CA THR A 160 3.85 9.87 19.35
C THR A 160 3.12 9.55 18.03
N VAL A 161 3.31 8.33 17.52
CA VAL A 161 2.63 7.81 16.33
C VAL A 161 1.70 6.69 16.76
N SER A 162 0.40 6.91 16.63
CA SER A 162 -0.61 5.95 17.11
C SER A 162 -0.76 4.73 16.19
N LYS A 163 -0.49 4.89 14.89
CA LYS A 163 -0.53 3.78 13.91
C LYS A 163 0.27 4.11 12.65
N LEU A 164 0.79 3.09 12.04
CA LEU A 164 1.34 3.13 10.69
C LEU A 164 0.19 2.98 9.69
N HIS A 165 -0.05 4.02 8.90
CA HIS A 165 -1.11 4.02 7.88
C HIS A 165 -0.56 4.14 6.45
N ASN A 166 0.74 4.03 6.30
CA ASN A 166 1.42 4.07 5.02
C ASN A 166 1.11 2.82 4.20
N LYS A 167 1.15 2.95 2.89
CA LYS A 167 1.17 1.88 1.91
C LYS A 167 2.23 2.26 0.88
N GLY A 168 3.48 2.14 1.31
CA GLY A 168 4.64 2.58 0.56
C GLY A 168 5.60 1.44 0.27
N VAL A 169 6.21 1.50 -0.90
CA VAL A 169 7.26 0.57 -1.33
C VAL A 169 8.42 1.34 -1.92
N ILE A 170 9.64 0.91 -1.64
CA ILE A 170 10.84 1.38 -2.33
C ILE A 170 11.52 0.15 -2.94
N ILE A 171 11.86 0.22 -4.21
CA ILE A 171 12.59 -0.82 -4.94
C ILE A 171 13.95 -0.27 -5.35
N ASP A 172 15.01 -0.97 -4.93
CA ASP A 172 16.41 -0.74 -5.35
C ASP A 172 16.86 0.73 -5.15
N GLN A 173 16.23 1.49 -4.24
CA GLN A 173 16.46 2.92 -4.02
C GLN A 173 16.23 3.78 -5.29
N GLN A 174 15.50 3.28 -6.27
CA GLN A 174 15.25 3.94 -7.56
C GLN A 174 13.77 4.18 -7.84
N SER A 175 12.91 3.24 -7.45
CA SER A 175 11.47 3.34 -7.67
C SER A 175 10.74 3.44 -6.34
N VAL A 176 9.71 4.28 -6.29
CA VAL A 176 8.86 4.44 -5.10
C VAL A 176 7.39 4.32 -5.46
N LEU A 177 6.65 3.58 -4.66
CA LEU A 177 5.19 3.59 -4.66
C LEU A 177 4.69 4.34 -3.43
N VAL A 178 3.77 5.27 -3.65
CA VAL A 178 2.96 5.90 -2.59
C VAL A 178 1.51 5.67 -2.95
N SER A 179 0.76 5.01 -2.07
CA SER A 179 -0.59 4.57 -2.41
C SER A 179 -1.55 4.59 -1.23
N SER A 180 -2.83 4.42 -1.52
CA SER A 180 -3.86 4.07 -0.53
C SER A 180 -4.05 2.56 -0.39
N ILE A 181 -3.44 1.76 -1.26
CA ILE A 181 -3.68 0.34 -1.47
C ILE A 181 -3.17 -0.49 -0.29
N ASN A 182 -4.04 -1.02 0.53
CA ASN A 182 -3.71 -2.09 1.46
C ASN A 182 -3.48 -3.40 0.69
N TRP A 183 -2.58 -4.26 1.17
CA TRP A 183 -2.22 -5.50 0.48
C TRP A 183 -3.06 -6.70 0.94
N GLY A 184 -4.36 -6.45 1.11
CA GLY A 184 -5.36 -7.45 1.42
C GLY A 184 -6.37 -7.63 0.28
N SER A 185 -7.09 -8.75 0.30
CA SER A 185 -8.00 -9.17 -0.76
C SER A 185 -9.03 -8.11 -1.15
N SER A 186 -9.64 -7.44 -0.16
CA SER A 186 -10.68 -6.43 -0.41
C SER A 186 -10.13 -5.19 -1.13
N ALA A 187 -8.96 -4.70 -0.71
CA ALA A 187 -8.32 -3.53 -1.31
C ALA A 187 -7.88 -3.81 -2.76
N LEU A 188 -7.34 -5.01 -3.01
CA LEU A 188 -6.81 -5.38 -4.30
C LEU A 188 -7.89 -5.76 -5.34
N THR A 189 -9.07 -6.23 -4.88
CA THR A 189 -10.07 -6.81 -5.79
C THR A 189 -11.43 -6.13 -5.80
N ARG A 190 -11.73 -5.25 -4.84
CA ARG A 190 -13.07 -4.68 -4.64
C ARG A 190 -13.09 -3.18 -4.40
N ASN A 191 -12.10 -2.65 -3.67
CA ASN A 191 -12.08 -1.24 -3.32
C ASN A 191 -11.55 -0.41 -4.48
N ARG A 192 -11.98 0.85 -4.53
CA ARG A 192 -11.33 1.85 -5.38
C ARG A 192 -10.15 2.43 -4.60
N GLU A 193 -8.95 2.06 -5.00
CA GLU A 193 -7.69 2.51 -4.43
C GLU A 193 -6.77 3.06 -5.52
N MET A 194 -5.77 3.87 -5.15
CA MET A 194 -4.82 4.50 -6.07
C MET A 194 -3.38 4.43 -5.55
N GLY A 195 -2.44 4.34 -6.46
CA GLY A 195 -1.01 4.42 -6.22
C GLY A 195 -0.24 4.96 -7.42
#